data_f13e8314fb522a2e70945d9b56d5dc43
#
_entry.id   f13e8314fb522a2e70945d9b56d5dc43
#
_cell.length_a   1.000
_cell.length_b   1.000
_cell.length_c   1.000
_cell.angle_alpha   90.00
_cell.angle_beta   90.00
_cell.angle_gamma   90.00
#
_symmetry.space_group_name_H-M   'P 1'
#
loop_
_entity.id
_entity.type
_entity.pdbx_description
1 polymer ?
#
loop_
_entity_poly.entity_id
_entity_poly.type
_entity_poly.pdbx_seq_one_letter_code
_entity_poly.pdbx_strand_id
1 'polypeptide(L)'
;MDTSPNLLNRRFTSEAPFIKAVTDVTEFNLGAQKIYVSALIDLYDGAVMSLAMSTSNDTELVMSMFDGISQSDLAKLKMIHSDQGVLYRTYRYHDFMAFWQIQQSMSRRGNCYDNAVVESFFGTFKCETVKLYQIRSKEELAKELVEYVRYYNEERLKSTLGYKSPMQYRQLNGF
;
A
#
# COMPACT_ATOMS: atom_id res chain seq x y z
N MET A 1 -1.98 21.79 -6.01
CA MET A 1 -1.10 21.27 -7.06
C MET A 1 -1.92 20.51 -8.07
N ASP A 2 -1.45 20.42 -9.29
CA ASP A 2 -2.10 19.65 -10.34
C ASP A 2 -2.02 18.15 -10.07
N THR A 3 -2.93 17.40 -10.69
CA THR A 3 -2.92 15.94 -10.61
C THR A 3 -1.89 15.36 -11.58
N SER A 4 -1.15 14.36 -11.16
CA SER A 4 -0.26 13.62 -12.05
C SER A 4 -1.07 12.75 -13.03
N PRO A 5 -0.56 12.51 -14.25
CA PRO A 5 -1.24 11.66 -15.23
C PRO A 5 -1.33 10.21 -14.76
N ASN A 6 -2.30 9.46 -15.26
CA ASN A 6 -2.37 8.02 -15.04
C ASN A 6 -1.38 7.29 -15.96
N LEU A 7 -0.19 7.04 -15.44
CA LEU A 7 0.89 6.35 -16.14
C LEU A 7 0.80 4.84 -16.01
N LEU A 8 0.19 4.36 -14.92
CA LEU A 8 0.00 2.93 -14.68
C LEU A 8 -0.94 2.31 -15.74
N ASN A 9 -1.96 3.06 -16.16
CA ASN A 9 -2.92 2.69 -17.20
C ASN A 9 -3.45 1.25 -17.06
N ARG A 10 -3.80 0.86 -15.81
CA ARG A 10 -4.27 -0.49 -15.40
C ARG A 10 -3.27 -1.63 -15.67
N ARG A 11 -2.02 -1.33 -15.91
CA ARG A 11 -0.97 -2.34 -16.00
C ARG A 11 -0.41 -2.63 -14.61
N PHE A 12 -1.17 -3.37 -13.80
CA PHE A 12 -0.83 -3.73 -12.41
C PHE A 12 0.21 -4.85 -12.36
N THR A 13 1.27 -4.72 -13.14
CA THR A 13 2.38 -5.67 -13.19
C THR A 13 3.69 -4.94 -13.15
N SER A 14 4.68 -5.57 -12.52
CA SER A 14 6.07 -5.11 -12.47
C SER A 14 6.99 -6.27 -12.89
N GLU A 15 8.12 -5.94 -13.47
CA GLU A 15 9.12 -6.90 -13.93
C GLU A 15 10.00 -7.44 -12.81
N ALA A 16 10.09 -6.71 -11.70
CA ALA A 16 10.85 -7.08 -10.51
C ALA A 16 10.24 -6.45 -9.26
N PRO A 17 10.56 -6.97 -8.06
CA PRO A 17 10.19 -6.36 -6.79
C PRO A 17 10.75 -4.95 -6.65
N PHE A 18 10.03 -4.09 -5.93
CA PHE A 18 10.40 -2.72 -5.61
C PHE A 18 10.54 -1.76 -6.82
N ILE A 19 9.99 -2.09 -7.98
CA ILE A 19 10.03 -1.20 -9.15
C ILE A 19 8.78 -0.34 -9.24
N LYS A 20 7.61 -0.93 -9.06
CA LYS A 20 6.31 -0.24 -9.11
C LYS A 20 5.47 -0.61 -7.89
N ALA A 21 4.89 0.38 -7.26
CA ALA A 21 4.01 0.19 -6.12
C ALA A 21 2.71 0.98 -6.27
N VAL A 22 1.71 0.56 -5.51
CA VAL A 22 0.45 1.29 -5.30
C VAL A 22 0.30 1.65 -3.85
N THR A 23 -0.33 2.80 -3.58
CA THR A 23 -0.61 3.26 -2.22
C THR A 23 -2.02 3.80 -2.10
N ASP A 24 -2.59 3.64 -0.92
CA ASP A 24 -3.87 4.21 -0.54
C ASP A 24 -3.98 4.33 0.98
N VAL A 25 -4.96 5.12 1.44
CA VAL A 25 -5.32 5.25 2.84
C VAL A 25 -6.72 4.75 3.05
N THR A 26 -6.90 3.88 4.04
CA THR A 26 -8.23 3.41 4.47
C THR A 26 -8.55 3.85 5.89
N GLU A 27 -9.84 3.97 6.19
CA GLU A 27 -10.37 4.32 7.51
C GLU A 27 -10.91 3.06 8.22
N PHE A 28 -10.63 2.96 9.52
CA PHE A 28 -11.22 2.00 10.44
C PHE A 28 -11.98 2.76 11.53
N ASN A 29 -13.25 2.42 11.71
CA ASN A 29 -14.09 2.96 12.77
C ASN A 29 -14.07 1.97 13.96
N LEU A 30 -13.36 2.33 15.02
CA LEU A 30 -13.21 1.52 16.24
C LEU A 30 -13.96 2.20 17.40
N GLY A 31 -15.26 1.94 17.47
CA GLY A 31 -16.14 2.63 18.43
C GLY A 31 -16.20 4.13 18.15
N ALA A 32 -15.74 4.95 19.09
CA ALA A 32 -15.70 6.41 18.95
C ALA A 32 -14.45 6.94 18.23
N GLN A 33 -13.45 6.07 17.97
CA GLN A 33 -12.21 6.47 17.32
C GLN A 33 -12.19 6.11 15.85
N LYS A 34 -11.64 7.02 15.04
CA LYS A 34 -11.25 6.76 13.66
C LYS A 34 -9.74 6.53 13.59
N ILE A 35 -9.35 5.46 12.94
CA ILE A 35 -7.95 5.13 12.69
C ILE A 35 -7.75 5.07 11.18
N TYR A 36 -6.69 5.68 10.71
CA TYR A 36 -6.32 5.69 9.31
C TYR A 36 -5.07 4.83 9.11
N VAL A 37 -5.07 4.02 8.06
CA VAL A 37 -3.94 3.17 7.71
C VAL A 37 -3.56 3.46 6.26
N SER A 38 -2.31 3.84 6.06
CA SER A 38 -1.68 3.96 4.75
C SER A 38 -0.91 2.70 4.44
N ALA A 39 -1.00 2.19 3.21
CA ALA A 39 -0.28 1.00 2.75
C ALA A 39 0.47 1.28 1.45
N LEU A 40 1.65 0.69 1.30
CA LEU A 40 2.40 0.61 0.05
C LEU A 40 2.51 -0.87 -0.35
N ILE A 41 2.04 -1.20 -1.55
CA ILE A 41 1.97 -2.57 -2.06
C ILE A 41 2.75 -2.68 -3.35
N ASP A 42 3.62 -3.70 -3.42
CA ASP A 42 4.41 -4.00 -4.60
C ASP A 42 3.53 -4.56 -5.73
N LEU A 43 3.69 -4.07 -6.94
CA LEU A 43 2.98 -4.57 -8.12
C LEU A 43 3.62 -5.81 -8.75
N TYR A 44 4.77 -6.26 -8.27
CA TYR A 44 5.39 -7.48 -8.75
C TYR A 44 4.63 -8.74 -8.29
N ASP A 45 4.31 -8.80 -7.00
CA ASP A 45 3.70 -9.97 -6.36
C ASP A 45 2.53 -9.60 -5.42
N GLY A 46 2.29 -8.32 -5.24
CA GLY A 46 1.28 -7.79 -4.33
C GLY A 46 1.68 -7.92 -2.86
N ALA A 47 2.99 -7.99 -2.55
CA ALA A 47 3.46 -7.94 -1.18
C ALA A 47 3.20 -6.55 -0.57
N VAL A 48 2.84 -6.52 0.70
CA VAL A 48 2.80 -5.29 1.48
C VAL A 48 4.22 -4.90 1.81
N MET A 49 4.71 -3.79 1.24
CA MET A 49 6.05 -3.28 1.45
C MET A 49 6.16 -2.53 2.77
N SER A 50 5.15 -1.74 3.10
CA SER A 50 5.09 -0.95 4.33
C SER A 50 3.68 -0.51 4.66
N LEU A 51 3.47 -0.21 5.95
CA LEU A 51 2.24 0.37 6.50
C LEU A 51 2.57 1.50 7.46
N ALA A 52 1.66 2.46 7.56
CA ALA A 52 1.63 3.43 8.65
C ALA A 52 0.20 3.56 9.20
N MET A 53 0.08 3.91 10.47
CA MET A 53 -1.20 4.04 11.16
C MET A 53 -1.24 5.32 12.01
N SER A 54 -2.32 6.09 11.89
CA SER A 54 -2.52 7.34 12.63
C SER A 54 -3.98 7.54 13.02
N THR A 55 -4.21 8.40 13.99
CA THR A 55 -5.55 8.96 14.30
C THR A 55 -5.89 10.15 13.42
N SER A 56 -4.93 10.65 12.63
CA SER A 56 -5.10 11.77 11.70
C SER A 56 -4.94 11.30 10.26
N ASN A 57 -5.82 11.79 9.38
CA ASN A 57 -5.72 11.57 7.94
C ASN A 57 -4.99 12.76 7.29
N ASP A 58 -3.68 12.77 7.40
CA ASP A 58 -2.83 13.86 6.98
C ASP A 58 -1.61 13.39 6.17
N THR A 59 -0.82 14.35 5.70
CA THR A 59 0.40 14.07 4.92
C THR A 59 1.43 13.29 5.75
N GLU A 60 1.47 13.49 7.08
CA GLU A 60 2.41 12.79 7.96
C GLU A 60 2.17 11.28 7.95
N LEU A 61 0.89 10.85 7.96
CA LEU A 61 0.52 9.44 7.84
C LEU A 61 1.11 8.81 6.56
N VAL A 62 0.97 9.49 5.42
CA VAL A 62 1.47 8.97 4.14
C VAL A 62 3.00 8.98 4.11
N MET A 63 3.63 10.00 4.68
CA MET A 63 5.09 10.10 4.71
C MET A 63 5.72 9.06 5.65
N SER A 64 5.14 8.83 6.83
CA SER A 64 5.63 7.83 7.80
C SER A 64 5.55 6.40 7.27
N MET A 65 4.73 6.13 6.27
CA MET A 65 4.71 4.84 5.57
C MET A 65 6.08 4.52 4.94
N PHE A 66 6.82 5.53 4.46
CA PHE A 66 8.13 5.32 3.84
C PHE A 66 9.24 5.01 4.86
N ASP A 67 9.05 5.32 6.15
CA ASP A 67 10.02 5.02 7.20
C ASP A 67 10.26 3.51 7.38
N GLY A 68 9.30 2.69 6.99
CA GLY A 68 9.39 1.23 7.00
C GLY A 68 10.17 0.61 5.84
N ILE A 69 10.66 1.42 4.88
CA ILE A 69 11.33 0.95 3.66
C ILE A 69 12.80 1.31 3.70
N SER A 70 13.67 0.35 3.39
CA SER A 70 15.11 0.62 3.33
C SER A 70 15.45 1.62 2.21
N GLN A 71 16.51 2.42 2.41
CA GLN A 71 16.98 3.34 1.37
C GLN A 71 17.34 2.63 0.07
N SER A 72 17.90 1.41 0.15
CA SER A 72 18.22 0.60 -1.01
C SER A 72 16.98 0.17 -1.80
N ASP A 73 15.86 -0.07 -1.12
CA ASP A 73 14.61 -0.44 -1.79
C ASP A 73 13.86 0.77 -2.31
N LEU A 74 13.90 1.91 -1.60
CA LEU A 74 13.41 3.19 -2.12
C LEU A 74 14.11 3.60 -3.41
N ALA A 75 15.44 3.40 -3.49
CA ALA A 75 16.23 3.71 -4.68
C ALA A 75 15.87 2.84 -5.91
N LYS A 76 15.28 1.67 -5.71
CA LYS A 76 14.78 0.81 -6.81
C LYS A 76 13.43 1.28 -7.34
N LEU A 77 12.60 1.94 -6.53
CA LEU A 77 11.27 2.37 -6.93
C LEU A 77 11.35 3.38 -8.09
N LYS A 78 10.61 3.10 -9.15
CA LYS A 78 10.50 3.97 -10.32
C LYS A 78 9.14 4.62 -10.43
N MET A 79 8.09 4.01 -9.86
CA MET A 79 6.74 4.54 -9.93
C MET A 79 5.95 4.19 -8.67
N ILE A 80 5.20 5.17 -8.16
CA ILE A 80 4.15 4.94 -7.17
C ILE A 80 2.83 5.47 -7.72
N HIS A 81 1.80 4.62 -7.71
CA HIS A 81 0.46 4.97 -8.12
C HIS A 81 -0.45 5.16 -6.90
N SER A 82 -1.24 6.22 -6.91
CA SER A 82 -2.23 6.54 -5.89
C SER A 82 -3.55 7.00 -6.51
N ASP A 83 -4.56 7.22 -5.69
CA ASP A 83 -5.71 8.03 -6.08
C ASP A 83 -5.35 9.52 -6.23
N GLN A 84 -6.34 10.37 -6.52
CA GLN A 84 -6.17 11.83 -6.58
C GLN A 84 -6.35 12.51 -5.21
N GLY A 85 -6.20 11.78 -4.11
CA GLY A 85 -6.36 12.28 -2.77
C GLY A 85 -5.45 13.48 -2.46
N VAL A 86 -5.93 14.38 -1.63
CA VAL A 86 -5.21 15.61 -1.26
C VAL A 86 -3.84 15.29 -0.66
N LEU A 87 -3.71 14.18 0.05
CA LEU A 87 -2.48 13.76 0.74
C LEU A 87 -1.32 13.55 -0.22
N TYR A 88 -1.59 13.01 -1.40
CA TYR A 88 -0.62 12.72 -2.46
C TYR A 88 -0.30 13.93 -3.35
N ARG A 89 -0.98 15.07 -3.11
CA ARG A 89 -0.84 16.33 -3.88
C ARG A 89 -0.14 17.42 -3.07
N THR A 90 0.41 17.10 -1.92
CA THR A 90 1.15 18.03 -1.07
C THR A 90 2.57 18.27 -1.59
N TYR A 91 3.13 19.45 -1.32
CA TYR A 91 4.52 19.76 -1.66
C TYR A 91 5.49 18.75 -1.07
N ARG A 92 5.30 18.38 0.20
CA ARG A 92 6.15 17.41 0.90
C ARG A 92 6.19 16.05 0.21
N TYR A 93 5.04 15.56 -0.27
CA TYR A 93 4.98 14.30 -1.02
C TYR A 93 5.68 14.42 -2.37
N HIS A 94 5.46 15.50 -3.10
CA HIS A 94 6.12 15.77 -4.39
C HIS A 94 7.65 15.90 -4.24
N ASP A 95 8.13 16.63 -3.22
CA ASP A 95 9.56 16.76 -2.94
C ASP A 95 10.22 15.43 -2.63
N PHE A 96 9.53 14.57 -1.87
CA PHE A 96 9.97 13.19 -1.61
C PHE A 96 10.09 12.38 -2.90
N MET A 97 9.05 12.40 -3.76
CA MET A 97 9.07 11.71 -5.04
C MET A 97 10.22 12.21 -5.94
N ALA A 98 10.42 13.53 -5.98
CA ALA A 98 11.48 14.15 -6.77
C ALA A 98 12.89 13.77 -6.24
N PHE A 99 13.07 13.79 -4.92
CA PHE A 99 14.34 13.42 -4.28
C PHE A 99 14.75 11.97 -4.63
N TRP A 100 13.81 11.03 -4.55
CA TRP A 100 14.04 9.63 -4.88
C TRP A 100 13.92 9.32 -6.38
N GLN A 101 13.61 10.31 -7.22
CA GLN A 101 13.36 10.14 -8.66
C GLN A 101 12.24 9.13 -8.96
N ILE A 102 11.23 9.08 -8.10
CA ILE A 102 10.06 8.21 -8.23
C ILE A 102 9.00 8.95 -9.04
N GLN A 103 8.53 8.33 -10.11
CA GLN A 103 7.46 8.88 -10.94
C GLN A 103 6.11 8.71 -10.23
N GLN A 104 5.40 9.82 -10.04
CA GLN A 104 4.06 9.79 -9.49
C GLN A 104 3.03 9.51 -10.60
N SER A 105 2.18 8.53 -10.38
CA SER A 105 1.03 8.20 -11.21
C SER A 105 -0.26 8.31 -10.38
N MET A 106 -1.32 8.86 -10.96
CA MET A 106 -2.60 9.00 -10.26
C MET A 106 -3.74 8.37 -11.05
N SER A 107 -4.67 7.72 -10.34
CA SER A 107 -5.88 7.17 -10.94
C SER A 107 -6.73 8.28 -11.58
N ARG A 108 -7.57 7.92 -12.54
CA ARG A 108 -8.55 8.85 -13.10
C ARG A 108 -9.65 9.15 -12.08
N ARG A 109 -10.17 10.34 -12.10
CA ARG A 109 -11.22 10.78 -11.18
C ARG A 109 -12.44 9.85 -11.27
N GLY A 110 -12.86 9.34 -10.11
CA GLY A 110 -14.03 8.45 -10.01
C GLY A 110 -13.86 7.05 -10.58
N ASN A 111 -12.62 6.60 -10.80
CA ASN A 111 -12.33 5.27 -11.34
C ASN A 111 -11.64 4.37 -10.30
N CYS A 112 -12.44 3.64 -9.52
CA CYS A 112 -11.96 2.70 -8.51
C CYS A 112 -11.10 1.55 -9.10
N TYR A 113 -11.30 1.17 -10.36
CA TYR A 113 -10.50 0.12 -10.99
C TYR A 113 -9.02 0.47 -11.14
N ASP A 114 -8.68 1.74 -11.06
CA ASP A 114 -7.30 2.18 -11.20
C ASP A 114 -6.47 1.97 -9.91
N ASN A 115 -7.11 1.63 -8.76
CA ASN A 115 -6.44 1.36 -7.47
C ASN A 115 -6.83 -0.01 -6.85
N ALA A 116 -7.31 -0.93 -7.67
CA ALA A 116 -7.91 -2.21 -7.24
C ALA A 116 -6.99 -3.09 -6.38
N VAL A 117 -5.68 -3.02 -6.55
CA VAL A 117 -4.73 -3.89 -5.81
C VAL A 117 -4.72 -3.57 -4.32
N VAL A 118 -4.58 -2.28 -3.96
CA VAL A 118 -4.56 -1.86 -2.56
C VAL A 118 -5.94 -1.93 -1.93
N GLU A 119 -7.00 -1.62 -2.69
CA GLU A 119 -8.39 -1.80 -2.24
C GLU A 119 -8.68 -3.27 -1.91
N SER A 120 -8.19 -4.20 -2.74
CA SER A 120 -8.31 -5.64 -2.49
C SER A 120 -7.60 -6.07 -1.21
N PHE A 121 -6.39 -5.57 -0.96
CA PHE A 121 -5.68 -5.84 0.29
C PHE A 121 -6.50 -5.38 1.52
N PHE A 122 -6.93 -4.13 1.54
CA PHE A 122 -7.70 -3.60 2.66
C PHE A 122 -9.06 -4.31 2.84
N GLY A 123 -9.74 -4.64 1.73
CA GLY A 123 -10.98 -5.41 1.76
C GLY A 123 -10.78 -6.79 2.38
N THR A 124 -9.72 -7.49 2.00
CA THR A 124 -9.38 -8.80 2.53
C THR A 124 -9.01 -8.72 4.01
N PHE A 125 -8.15 -7.76 4.41
CA PHE A 125 -7.81 -7.54 5.81
C PHE A 125 -9.05 -7.25 6.66
N LYS A 126 -9.94 -6.38 6.21
CA LYS A 126 -11.19 -6.06 6.92
C LYS A 126 -12.08 -7.30 7.11
N CYS A 127 -12.15 -8.16 6.11
CA CYS A 127 -12.96 -9.39 6.17
C CYS A 127 -12.31 -10.49 7.00
N GLU A 128 -11.03 -10.74 6.81
CA GLU A 128 -10.31 -11.87 7.41
C GLU A 128 -9.88 -11.56 8.86
N THR A 129 -9.84 -10.30 9.27
CA THR A 129 -9.33 -9.90 10.59
C THR A 129 -10.33 -9.04 11.36
N VAL A 130 -10.61 -7.82 10.89
CA VAL A 130 -11.35 -6.82 11.68
C VAL A 130 -12.77 -7.29 12.03
N LYS A 131 -13.47 -7.85 11.05
CA LYS A 131 -14.84 -8.38 11.27
C LYS A 131 -14.84 -9.67 12.07
N LEU A 132 -13.86 -10.54 11.84
CA LEU A 132 -13.78 -11.84 12.49
C LEU A 132 -13.42 -11.72 13.98
N TYR A 133 -12.42 -10.89 14.31
CA TYR A 133 -11.93 -10.72 15.68
C TYR A 133 -12.57 -9.57 16.44
N GLN A 134 -13.50 -8.84 15.82
CA GLN A 134 -14.22 -7.71 16.43
C GLN A 134 -13.27 -6.68 17.08
N ILE A 135 -12.22 -6.29 16.37
CA ILE A 135 -11.20 -5.33 16.83
C ILE A 135 -11.87 -4.03 17.28
N ARG A 136 -11.55 -3.55 18.49
CA ARG A 136 -12.20 -2.39 19.12
C ARG A 136 -11.24 -1.30 19.56
N SER A 137 -9.93 -1.54 19.55
CA SER A 137 -8.93 -0.57 19.96
C SER A 137 -7.84 -0.38 18.91
N LYS A 138 -7.14 0.76 18.98
CA LYS A 138 -6.00 1.08 18.13
C LYS A 138 -4.86 0.07 18.33
N GLU A 139 -4.62 -0.32 19.58
CA GLU A 139 -3.56 -1.26 19.97
C GLU A 139 -3.82 -2.66 19.39
N GLU A 140 -5.08 -3.12 19.48
CA GLU A 140 -5.50 -4.38 18.85
C GLU A 140 -5.33 -4.31 17.34
N LEU A 141 -5.77 -3.22 16.69
CA LEU A 141 -5.61 -3.04 15.25
C LEU A 141 -4.15 -3.04 14.83
N ALA A 142 -3.27 -2.37 15.58
CA ALA A 142 -1.83 -2.33 15.31
C ALA A 142 -1.20 -3.72 15.36
N LYS A 143 -1.53 -4.49 16.40
CA LYS A 143 -1.05 -5.87 16.56
C LYS A 143 -1.51 -6.74 15.40
N GLU A 144 -2.80 -6.73 15.12
CA GLU A 144 -3.39 -7.56 14.05
C GLU A 144 -2.87 -7.16 12.64
N LEU A 145 -2.61 -5.87 12.40
CA LEU A 145 -1.99 -5.43 11.15
C LEU A 145 -0.60 -6.03 10.95
N VAL A 146 0.24 -6.01 11.99
CA VAL A 146 1.60 -6.58 11.91
C VAL A 146 1.55 -8.08 11.64
N GLU A 147 0.72 -8.81 12.39
CA GLU A 147 0.57 -10.27 12.23
C GLU A 147 -0.03 -10.63 10.88
N TYR A 148 -1.04 -9.87 10.43
CA TYR A 148 -1.68 -10.10 9.15
C TYR A 148 -0.75 -9.81 7.97
N VAL A 149 0.05 -8.75 8.00
CA VAL A 149 1.02 -8.45 6.94
C VAL A 149 2.06 -9.56 6.82
N ARG A 150 2.56 -10.08 7.95
CA ARG A 150 3.46 -11.23 7.92
C ARG A 150 2.79 -12.44 7.26
N TYR A 151 1.59 -12.82 7.73
CA TYR A 151 0.81 -13.89 7.14
C TYR A 151 0.53 -13.67 5.65
N TYR A 152 0.10 -12.47 5.27
CA TYR A 152 -0.24 -12.10 3.89
C TYR A 152 0.96 -12.22 2.95
N ASN A 153 2.14 -11.78 3.39
CA ASN A 153 3.35 -11.82 2.60
C ASN A 153 4.00 -13.21 2.55
N GLU A 154 4.00 -13.94 3.67
CA GLU A 154 4.78 -15.18 3.80
C GLU A 154 3.95 -16.45 3.57
N GLU A 155 2.66 -16.44 3.90
CA GLU A 155 1.85 -17.66 3.98
C GLU A 155 0.60 -17.62 3.09
N ARG A 156 -0.06 -16.46 2.95
CA ARG A 156 -1.34 -16.34 2.25
C ARG A 156 -1.19 -16.64 0.76
N LEU A 157 -1.85 -17.70 0.30
CA LEU A 157 -1.80 -18.14 -1.09
C LEU A 157 -2.64 -17.23 -2.00
N LYS A 158 -2.06 -16.85 -3.14
CA LYS A 158 -2.72 -16.02 -4.17
C LYS A 158 -2.84 -16.80 -5.47
N SER A 159 -4.05 -16.93 -6.00
CA SER A 159 -4.29 -17.61 -7.28
C SER A 159 -3.52 -16.96 -8.44
N THR A 160 -3.37 -15.63 -8.43
CA THR A 160 -2.59 -14.87 -9.41
C THR A 160 -1.09 -15.19 -9.40
N LEU A 161 -0.58 -15.77 -8.32
CA LEU A 161 0.81 -16.20 -8.16
C LEU A 161 0.97 -17.73 -8.26
N GLY A 162 0.00 -18.41 -8.87
CA GLY A 162 0.01 -19.87 -8.96
C GLY A 162 -0.09 -20.55 -7.59
N TYR A 163 -0.96 -20.02 -6.71
CA TYR A 163 -1.16 -20.50 -5.34
C TYR A 163 0.12 -20.48 -4.49
N LYS A 164 0.87 -19.41 -4.59
CA LYS A 164 2.03 -19.11 -3.73
C LYS A 164 1.78 -17.83 -2.96
N SER A 165 2.47 -17.66 -1.84
CA SER A 165 2.54 -16.38 -1.17
C SER A 165 3.48 -15.42 -1.94
N PRO A 166 3.37 -14.11 -1.73
CA PRO A 166 4.28 -13.13 -2.31
C PRO A 166 5.76 -13.49 -2.12
N MET A 167 6.18 -13.84 -0.91
CA MET A 167 7.58 -14.16 -0.61
C MET A 167 8.02 -15.48 -1.26
N GLN A 168 7.17 -16.50 -1.29
CA GLN A 168 7.45 -17.75 -2.01
C GLN A 168 7.60 -17.49 -3.50
N TYR A 169 6.76 -16.62 -4.08
CA TYR A 169 6.84 -16.26 -5.49
C TYR A 169 8.15 -15.54 -5.82
N ARG A 170 8.60 -14.57 -4.96
CA ARG A 170 9.92 -13.92 -5.11
C ARG A 170 11.06 -14.90 -5.12
N GLN A 171 11.13 -15.75 -4.11
CA GLN A 171 12.21 -16.74 -3.98
C GLN A 171 12.32 -17.66 -5.20
N LEU A 172 11.18 -18.12 -5.74
CA LEU A 172 11.13 -18.98 -6.92
C LEU A 172 11.58 -18.28 -8.20
N ASN A 173 11.49 -16.95 -8.25
CA ASN A 173 11.92 -16.13 -9.39
C ASN A 173 13.32 -15.49 -9.17
N GLY A 174 14.04 -15.88 -8.12
CA GLY A 174 15.43 -15.46 -7.89
C GLY A 174 15.57 -14.07 -7.24
N PHE A 175 14.54 -13.61 -6.51
CA PHE A 175 14.56 -12.33 -5.77
C PHE A 175 14.57 -12.54 -4.26
#